data_c4dbd74c702892f438c7a1e5d92d260e
#
_entry.id   c4dbd74c702892f438c7a1e5d92d260e
#
_cell.length_a   1.000
_cell.length_b   1.000
_cell.length_c   1.000
_cell.angle_alpha   90.00
_cell.angle_beta   90.00
_cell.angle_gamma   90.00
#
_symmetry.space_group_name_H-M   'P 1'
#
loop_
_entity.id
_entity.type
_entity.pdbx_description
1 polymer ?
#
loop_
_entity_poly.entity_id
_entity_poly.type
_entity_poly.pdbx_seq_one_letter_code
_entity_poly.pdbx_strand_id
1 'polypeptide(L)'
;MPVYSMKNRTSFAFSAENPTGSRNGGTHGKDCEKLNACITIEPHKTVTLCDTDGEGMITHIWFTGYVGHSFIMRIYWDNEEFPSVEAPISAFFGCAYDENFEDIDGKYITLNSAMILTAPGRGFNSYFEMPFKKHCKITMENRSDRGETLYYMISGWHGKVEEDAGYFHALYRQEHPVQKGRSYCVIDGIHGKGTFVGVTLASGMNGNNTCWVEGEAKMYIDGDTYPTLNYTGTEDYFCGSYAFGNDIILNKYQTFSGLYVGMHAITGNDRSKQYNGQQRFLLYRWHIPDPVYFDESFRMIMDNLGWTGARYDDYTTVAYYYMEKPTRLPNELPTDHEMIMR
;
A
#
# COMPACT_ATOMS: atom_id res chain seq x y z
N MET A 1 12.21 -17.86 5.31
CA MET A 1 13.36 -18.60 5.90
C MET A 1 12.94 -19.31 7.17
N PRO A 2 13.55 -20.48 7.48
CA PRO A 2 13.28 -21.12 8.75
C PRO A 2 13.76 -20.26 9.92
N VAL A 3 12.89 -19.89 10.82
CA VAL A 3 13.19 -19.02 12.00
C VAL A 3 14.20 -19.63 12.96
N TYR A 4 14.41 -20.95 12.87
CA TYR A 4 15.41 -21.68 13.69
C TYR A 4 16.83 -21.63 13.10
N SER A 5 17.02 -21.05 11.92
CA SER A 5 18.36 -20.92 11.32
C SER A 5 19.17 -19.86 12.06
N MET A 6 20.25 -20.26 12.73
CA MET A 6 21.15 -19.35 13.42
C MET A 6 22.07 -18.64 12.41
N LYS A 7 21.64 -17.46 11.96
CA LYS A 7 22.42 -16.58 11.08
C LYS A 7 23.09 -15.46 11.89
N ASN A 8 24.21 -14.93 11.41
CA ASN A 8 24.85 -13.73 11.97
C ASN A 8 24.00 -12.50 11.66
N ARG A 9 23.00 -12.25 12.49
CA ARG A 9 22.07 -11.13 12.40
C ARG A 9 21.95 -10.44 13.74
N THR A 10 21.80 -9.11 13.71
CA THR A 10 21.57 -8.29 14.89
C THR A 10 20.25 -7.55 14.71
N SER A 11 19.29 -7.82 15.59
CA SER A 11 17.99 -7.15 15.55
C SER A 11 18.09 -5.69 15.94
N PHE A 12 17.28 -4.85 15.32
CA PHE A 12 17.04 -3.46 15.69
C PHE A 12 15.55 -3.12 15.68
N ALA A 13 15.18 -2.07 16.39
CA ALA A 13 13.85 -1.47 16.29
C ALA A 13 13.94 0.03 16.53
N PHE A 14 13.44 0.81 15.58
CA PHE A 14 13.25 2.25 15.69
C PHE A 14 11.85 2.53 16.22
N SER A 15 11.76 3.42 17.20
CA SER A 15 10.51 3.86 17.82
C SER A 15 10.73 5.22 18.49
N ALA A 16 9.68 5.84 19.01
CA ALA A 16 9.82 7.05 19.82
C ALA A 16 10.67 6.84 21.09
N GLU A 17 10.70 5.61 21.64
CA GLU A 17 11.56 5.23 22.78
C GLU A 17 13.01 4.94 22.35
N ASN A 18 13.23 4.52 21.12
CA ASN A 18 14.57 4.25 20.57
C ASN A 18 14.70 4.85 19.17
N PRO A 19 14.84 6.18 19.06
CA PRO A 19 14.85 6.86 17.76
C PRO A 19 16.11 6.59 16.92
N THR A 20 17.13 6.00 17.51
CA THR A 20 18.37 5.61 16.81
C THR A 20 18.41 4.13 16.42
N GLY A 21 17.46 3.32 16.86
CA GLY A 21 17.43 1.86 16.66
C GLY A 21 18.60 1.12 17.32
N SER A 22 19.43 1.82 18.11
CA SER A 22 20.66 1.29 18.65
C SER A 22 20.41 0.24 19.74
N ARG A 23 21.38 -0.67 19.87
CA ARG A 23 21.40 -1.62 20.99
C ARG A 23 21.44 -0.87 22.33
N ASN A 24 20.62 -1.27 23.28
CA ASN A 24 20.41 -0.61 24.56
C ASN A 24 19.91 0.85 24.43
N GLY A 25 19.32 1.25 23.29
CA GLY A 25 18.90 2.61 23.03
C GLY A 25 17.51 2.95 23.57
N GLY A 26 16.71 1.96 23.97
CA GLY A 26 15.34 2.17 24.42
C GLY A 26 15.22 2.38 25.94
N THR A 27 14.16 3.08 26.35
CA THR A 27 13.65 3.18 27.72
C THR A 27 14.68 3.47 28.79
N HIS A 28 15.16 4.71 28.88
CA HIS A 28 16.10 5.17 29.90
C HIS A 28 15.43 5.84 31.10
N GLY A 29 14.11 5.64 31.30
CA GLY A 29 13.38 6.12 32.47
C GLY A 29 13.79 5.39 33.74
N LYS A 30 13.40 5.95 34.88
CA LYS A 30 13.58 5.30 36.16
C LYS A 30 12.89 3.92 36.16
N ASP A 31 13.58 2.90 36.61
CA ASP A 31 13.07 1.54 36.64
C ASP A 31 12.60 0.98 35.27
N CYS A 32 13.21 1.43 34.18
CA CYS A 32 12.85 1.10 32.80
C CYS A 32 11.43 1.54 32.41
N GLU A 33 10.91 2.58 33.01
CA GLU A 33 9.62 3.17 32.64
C GLU A 33 9.69 3.83 31.26
N LYS A 34 8.57 3.76 30.55
CA LYS A 34 8.38 4.42 29.25
C LYS A 34 8.48 5.94 29.38
N LEU A 35 9.31 6.58 28.55
CA LEU A 35 9.46 8.03 28.46
C LEU A 35 8.67 8.64 27.31
N ASN A 36 8.75 8.04 26.11
CA ASN A 36 8.18 8.57 24.89
C ASN A 36 7.38 7.50 24.15
N ALA A 37 6.06 7.57 24.19
CA ALA A 37 5.21 6.62 23.48
C ALA A 37 5.07 6.95 21.98
N CYS A 38 5.19 8.23 21.61
CA CYS A 38 4.87 8.76 20.29
C CYS A 38 5.69 10.03 20.02
N ILE A 39 5.61 10.50 18.79
CA ILE A 39 6.10 11.81 18.37
C ILE A 39 4.94 12.65 17.84
N THR A 40 5.09 13.97 17.89
CA THR A 40 4.25 14.91 17.16
C THR A 40 5.02 15.39 15.94
N ILE A 41 4.40 15.29 14.76
CA ILE A 41 4.96 15.84 13.53
C ILE A 41 4.23 17.17 13.27
N GLU A 42 4.95 18.26 13.36
CA GLU A 42 4.40 19.60 13.16
C GLU A 42 3.91 19.81 11.72
N PRO A 43 3.01 20.77 11.49
CA PRO A 43 2.47 21.06 10.15
C PRO A 43 3.59 21.27 9.13
N HIS A 44 3.44 20.67 7.96
CA HIS A 44 4.37 20.79 6.82
C HIS A 44 5.84 20.46 7.17
N LYS A 45 6.04 19.55 8.11
CA LYS A 45 7.37 19.05 8.49
C LYS A 45 7.56 17.60 8.11
N THR A 46 8.81 17.29 7.79
CA THR A 46 9.28 15.92 7.58
C THR A 46 10.17 15.51 8.74
N VAL A 47 9.93 14.34 9.29
CA VAL A 47 10.77 13.73 10.32
C VAL A 47 11.37 12.42 9.81
N THR A 48 12.55 12.09 10.30
CA THR A 48 13.19 10.80 10.06
C THR A 48 12.76 9.82 11.14
N LEU A 49 12.20 8.69 10.73
CA LEU A 49 11.73 7.62 11.62
C LEU A 49 12.76 6.48 11.76
N CYS A 50 13.53 6.24 10.71
CA CYS A 50 14.60 5.26 10.66
C CYS A 50 15.72 5.82 9.80
N ASP A 51 16.97 5.69 10.28
CA ASP A 51 18.17 6.09 9.55
C ASP A 51 19.30 5.18 10.04
N THR A 52 19.73 4.23 9.18
CA THR A 52 20.68 3.19 9.62
C THR A 52 21.58 2.75 8.48
N ASP A 53 22.88 2.68 8.82
CA ASP A 53 23.92 2.20 7.91
C ASP A 53 24.12 0.68 8.03
N GLY A 54 24.71 0.11 6.98
CA GLY A 54 25.05 -1.29 6.88
C GLY A 54 24.05 -2.08 6.07
N GLU A 55 24.33 -3.36 5.91
CA GLU A 55 23.48 -4.31 5.20
C GLU A 55 22.43 -4.89 6.14
N GLY A 56 21.18 -5.02 5.68
CA GLY A 56 20.11 -5.52 6.53
C GLY A 56 18.77 -5.62 5.84
N MET A 57 17.72 -5.77 6.65
CA MET A 57 16.35 -5.93 6.20
C MET A 57 15.36 -5.32 7.19
N ILE A 58 14.46 -4.50 6.72
CA ILE A 58 13.24 -4.16 7.47
C ILE A 58 12.27 -5.34 7.32
N THR A 59 11.72 -5.82 8.41
CA THR A 59 10.82 -6.99 8.43
C THR A 59 9.42 -6.67 8.93
N HIS A 60 9.26 -5.54 9.63
CA HIS A 60 7.98 -5.10 10.12
C HIS A 60 7.95 -3.58 10.30
N ILE A 61 6.87 -2.97 9.83
CA ILE A 61 6.53 -1.57 10.08
C ILE A 61 5.16 -1.53 10.75
N TRP A 62 5.06 -0.83 11.87
CA TRP A 62 3.80 -0.58 12.56
C TRP A 62 3.60 0.90 12.80
N PHE A 63 2.39 1.39 12.50
CA PHE A 63 1.98 2.76 12.74
C PHE A 63 0.59 2.82 13.37
N THR A 64 0.36 3.84 14.22
CA THR A 64 -0.96 4.26 14.68
C THR A 64 -0.95 5.73 15.13
N GLY A 65 -2.08 6.24 15.59
CA GLY A 65 -2.29 7.66 15.85
C GLY A 65 -2.94 8.33 14.64
N TYR A 66 -2.33 9.37 14.09
CA TYR A 66 -2.74 9.86 12.78
C TYR A 66 -2.10 8.99 11.68
N VAL A 67 -2.92 8.35 10.89
CA VAL A 67 -2.53 7.44 9.80
C VAL A 67 -3.29 7.75 8.50
N GLY A 68 -3.67 9.01 8.31
CA GLY A 68 -4.43 9.50 7.17
C GLY A 68 -3.59 9.82 5.94
N HIS A 69 -4.27 10.30 4.90
CA HIS A 69 -3.65 10.61 3.61
C HIS A 69 -2.65 11.79 3.64
N SER A 70 -2.73 12.66 4.66
CA SER A 70 -1.80 13.78 4.80
C SER A 70 -0.42 13.38 5.33
N PHE A 71 -0.25 12.15 5.79
CA PHE A 71 1.05 11.61 6.16
C PHE A 71 1.66 10.85 5.00
N ILE A 72 2.76 11.38 4.47
CA ILE A 72 3.48 10.78 3.34
C ILE A 72 4.70 10.03 3.85
N MET A 73 4.69 8.72 3.67
CA MET A 73 5.84 7.86 3.96
C MET A 73 6.75 7.80 2.74
N ARG A 74 8.08 8.00 2.99
CA ARG A 74 9.12 7.76 1.99
C ARG A 74 10.18 6.83 2.52
N ILE A 75 10.66 5.95 1.65
CA ILE A 75 11.78 5.04 1.95
C ILE A 75 12.84 5.22 0.88
N TYR A 76 14.08 5.39 1.35
CA TYR A 76 15.26 5.58 0.54
C TYR A 76 16.26 4.45 0.80
N TRP A 77 16.78 3.87 -0.25
CA TRP A 77 17.74 2.77 -0.19
C TRP A 77 19.14 3.24 -0.59
N ASP A 78 20.15 2.73 0.14
CA ASP A 78 21.56 2.79 -0.22
C ASP A 78 22.12 4.18 -0.54
N ASN A 79 21.63 5.20 0.18
CA ASN A 79 22.00 6.61 0.05
C ASN A 79 21.53 7.29 -1.26
N GLU A 80 20.53 6.73 -1.95
CA GLU A 80 19.92 7.44 -3.07
C GLU A 80 19.17 8.70 -2.58
N GLU A 81 19.22 9.76 -3.41
CA GLU A 81 18.54 11.04 -3.11
C GLU A 81 17.03 10.99 -3.38
N PHE A 82 16.57 9.98 -4.10
CA PHE A 82 15.16 9.79 -4.45
C PHE A 82 14.54 8.62 -3.66
N PRO A 83 13.26 8.71 -3.31
CA PRO A 83 12.58 7.60 -2.65
C PRO A 83 12.24 6.49 -3.65
N SER A 84 12.34 5.25 -3.19
CA SER A 84 11.80 4.06 -3.85
C SER A 84 10.39 3.70 -3.37
N VAL A 85 9.98 4.23 -2.23
CA VAL A 85 8.61 4.18 -1.71
C VAL A 85 8.15 5.60 -1.46
N GLU A 86 7.02 5.97 -2.03
CA GLU A 86 6.38 7.26 -1.77
C GLU A 86 4.86 7.10 -1.86
N ALA A 87 4.18 7.19 -0.72
CA ALA A 87 2.74 7.03 -0.66
C ALA A 87 2.14 7.69 0.59
N PRO A 88 0.88 8.17 0.50
CA PRO A 88 0.08 8.42 1.68
C PRO A 88 -0.01 7.14 2.54
N ILE A 89 0.19 7.29 3.85
CA ILE A 89 0.25 6.15 4.76
C ILE A 89 -1.05 5.33 4.73
N SER A 90 -2.21 5.97 4.70
CA SER A 90 -3.50 5.28 4.61
C SER A 90 -3.61 4.43 3.34
N ALA A 91 -3.20 4.97 2.19
CA ALA A 91 -3.23 4.24 0.92
C ALA A 91 -2.25 3.07 0.90
N PHE A 92 -1.02 3.26 1.44
CA PHE A 92 -0.04 2.18 1.55
C PHE A 92 -0.57 0.99 2.37
N PHE A 93 -1.40 1.23 3.37
CA PHE A 93 -1.99 0.16 4.18
C PHE A 93 -3.39 -0.28 3.72
N GLY A 94 -3.79 0.06 2.50
CA GLY A 94 -5.04 -0.37 1.89
C GLY A 94 -6.29 0.37 2.39
N CYS A 95 -6.13 1.50 3.07
CA CYS A 95 -7.21 2.31 3.63
C CYS A 95 -7.27 3.69 2.98
N ALA A 96 -7.28 3.75 1.63
CA ALA A 96 -7.22 5.03 0.91
C ALA A 96 -8.43 5.95 1.16
N TYR A 97 -9.61 5.39 1.48
CA TYR A 97 -10.77 6.16 1.95
C TYR A 97 -10.74 6.26 3.48
N ASP A 98 -10.03 7.24 4.00
CA ASP A 98 -9.61 7.30 5.40
C ASP A 98 -10.35 8.30 6.29
N GLU A 99 -11.35 9.03 5.78
CA GLU A 99 -12.01 10.11 6.54
C GLU A 99 -12.49 9.67 7.93
N ASN A 100 -13.09 8.48 8.03
CA ASN A 100 -13.57 7.97 9.32
C ASN A 100 -12.98 6.60 9.68
N PHE A 101 -12.22 5.96 8.79
CA PHE A 101 -11.73 4.58 8.93
C PHE A 101 -12.82 3.56 9.32
N GLU A 102 -14.06 3.86 8.93
CA GLU A 102 -15.22 3.03 9.20
C GLU A 102 -15.78 2.47 7.91
N ASP A 103 -16.12 1.20 7.95
CA ASP A 103 -16.86 0.58 6.89
C ASP A 103 -18.34 0.97 6.97
N ILE A 104 -19.06 0.44 6.05
CA ILE A 104 -20.49 0.58 5.85
C ILE A 104 -21.34 0.20 7.07
N ASP A 105 -20.88 -0.71 7.89
CA ASP A 105 -21.58 -1.16 9.09
C ASP A 105 -21.18 -0.35 10.35
N GLY A 106 -20.40 0.72 10.18
CA GLY A 106 -19.86 1.54 11.28
C GLY A 106 -18.77 0.83 12.07
N LYS A 107 -18.09 -0.14 11.45
CA LYS A 107 -16.95 -0.84 12.03
C LYS A 107 -15.65 -0.26 11.48
N TYR A 108 -14.60 -0.29 12.28
CA TYR A 108 -13.27 0.05 11.77
C TYR A 108 -12.93 -0.77 10.54
N ILE A 109 -12.43 -0.10 9.50
CA ILE A 109 -11.88 -0.77 8.32
C ILE A 109 -10.71 -1.64 8.79
N THR A 110 -10.83 -2.93 8.52
CA THR A 110 -9.80 -3.92 8.83
C THR A 110 -9.39 -4.64 7.56
N LEU A 111 -8.08 -4.85 7.42
CA LEU A 111 -7.50 -5.69 6.38
C LEU A 111 -6.70 -6.78 7.08
N ASN A 112 -7.00 -8.03 6.81
CA ASN A 112 -6.30 -9.17 7.40
C ASN A 112 -5.68 -10.03 6.29
N SER A 113 -4.41 -9.79 6.01
CA SER A 113 -3.68 -10.51 4.97
C SER A 113 -2.25 -10.86 5.40
N ALA A 114 -1.54 -11.58 4.54
CA ALA A 114 -0.16 -11.97 4.81
C ALA A 114 0.83 -10.80 4.82
N MET A 115 0.59 -9.76 3.98
CA MET A 115 1.54 -8.68 3.80
C MET A 115 1.15 -7.39 4.52
N ILE A 116 -0.13 -7.12 4.63
CA ILE A 116 -0.68 -5.94 5.31
C ILE A 116 -1.75 -6.39 6.29
N LEU A 117 -1.66 -5.88 7.51
CA LEU A 117 -2.70 -6.00 8.52
C LEU A 117 -3.11 -4.61 9.00
N THR A 118 -4.38 -4.26 8.83
CA THR A 118 -4.99 -3.11 9.46
C THR A 118 -5.90 -3.59 10.58
N ALA A 119 -5.43 -3.43 11.81
CA ALA A 119 -6.17 -3.84 13.01
C ALA A 119 -7.23 -2.80 13.41
N PRO A 120 -8.29 -3.20 14.13
CA PRO A 120 -9.26 -2.25 14.68
C PRO A 120 -8.59 -1.13 15.48
N GLY A 121 -9.11 0.10 15.36
CA GLY A 121 -8.51 1.28 15.99
C GLY A 121 -7.28 1.82 15.25
N ARG A 122 -7.12 1.47 13.97
CA ARG A 122 -6.09 1.99 13.06
C ARG A 122 -4.67 1.55 13.39
N GLY A 123 -4.48 0.30 13.78
CA GLY A 123 -3.16 -0.31 13.91
C GLY A 123 -2.70 -0.83 12.53
N PHE A 124 -1.84 -0.09 11.85
CA PHE A 124 -1.35 -0.40 10.51
C PHE A 124 -0.04 -1.20 10.58
N ASN A 125 -0.01 -2.35 9.92
CA ASN A 125 1.15 -3.25 9.92
C ASN A 125 1.53 -3.66 8.50
N SER A 126 2.82 -3.61 8.20
CA SER A 126 3.39 -4.17 6.98
C SER A 126 4.42 -5.23 7.32
N TYR A 127 4.32 -6.38 6.65
CA TYR A 127 5.22 -7.51 6.75
C TYR A 127 6.01 -7.75 5.45
N PHE A 128 6.01 -6.81 4.53
CA PHE A 128 6.90 -6.86 3.38
C PHE A 128 8.35 -6.88 3.85
N GLU A 129 9.11 -7.87 3.40
CA GLU A 129 10.55 -7.90 3.62
C GLU A 129 11.22 -6.86 2.72
N MET A 130 11.99 -5.93 3.32
CA MET A 130 12.60 -4.81 2.58
C MET A 130 14.11 -4.83 2.79
N PRO A 131 14.86 -5.58 1.95
CA PRO A 131 16.31 -5.65 2.05
C PRO A 131 16.98 -4.35 1.60
N PHE A 132 18.13 -4.05 2.23
CA PHE A 132 19.03 -2.96 1.84
C PHE A 132 20.49 -3.42 1.98
N LYS A 133 21.39 -2.92 1.11
CA LYS A 133 22.78 -3.39 1.03
C LYS A 133 23.78 -2.44 1.67
N LYS A 134 23.41 -1.16 1.87
CA LYS A 134 24.31 -0.15 2.46
C LYS A 134 23.62 0.75 3.48
N HIS A 135 22.38 1.14 3.22
CA HIS A 135 21.70 2.13 4.03
C HIS A 135 20.19 2.07 3.84
N CYS A 136 19.45 2.32 4.93
CA CYS A 136 18.01 2.49 4.90
C CYS A 136 17.62 3.78 5.61
N LYS A 137 16.82 4.62 4.93
CA LYS A 137 16.21 5.81 5.54
C LYS A 137 14.71 5.81 5.30
N ILE A 138 13.94 5.99 6.37
CA ILE A 138 12.48 6.12 6.32
C ILE A 138 12.08 7.45 6.93
N THR A 139 11.29 8.23 6.18
CA THR A 139 10.78 9.54 6.62
C THR A 139 9.27 9.56 6.61
N MET A 140 8.69 10.46 7.43
CA MET A 140 7.28 10.81 7.41
C MET A 140 7.13 12.31 7.28
N GLU A 141 6.41 12.76 6.26
CA GLU A 141 6.01 14.16 6.06
C GLU A 141 4.57 14.34 6.52
N ASN A 142 4.32 15.37 7.32
CA ASN A 142 2.97 15.83 7.63
C ASN A 142 2.60 16.98 6.69
N ARG A 143 1.67 16.76 5.78
CA ARG A 143 1.15 17.77 4.85
C ARG A 143 -0.10 18.50 5.36
N SER A 144 -0.60 18.17 6.56
CA SER A 144 -1.74 18.84 7.17
C SER A 144 -1.36 20.18 7.81
N ASP A 145 -2.37 21.01 8.06
CA ASP A 145 -2.22 22.30 8.76
C ASP A 145 -2.18 22.18 10.30
N ARG A 146 -2.09 20.95 10.83
CA ARG A 146 -2.07 20.69 12.27
C ARG A 146 -0.90 19.79 12.64
N GLY A 147 -0.42 19.94 13.89
CA GLY A 147 0.48 18.97 14.50
C GLY A 147 -0.27 17.65 14.74
N GLU A 148 0.26 16.54 14.24
CA GLU A 148 -0.38 15.23 14.31
C GLU A 148 0.51 14.22 15.03
N THR A 149 -0.09 13.36 15.83
CA THR A 149 0.63 12.37 16.64
C THR A 149 0.82 11.07 15.87
N LEU A 150 2.06 10.58 15.85
CA LEU A 150 2.41 9.28 15.30
C LEU A 150 3.03 8.38 16.37
N TYR A 151 2.48 7.19 16.54
CA TYR A 151 3.12 6.06 17.20
C TYR A 151 3.73 5.17 16.12
N TYR A 152 4.97 4.74 16.31
CA TYR A 152 5.62 3.92 15.29
C TYR A 152 6.59 2.89 15.88
N MET A 153 6.74 1.82 15.13
CA MET A 153 7.78 0.82 15.33
C MET A 153 8.24 0.31 13.95
N ILE A 154 9.53 0.39 13.70
CA ILE A 154 10.16 -0.13 12.49
C ILE A 154 11.20 -1.14 12.93
N SER A 155 10.95 -2.41 12.67
CA SER A 155 11.78 -3.51 13.13
C SER A 155 12.50 -4.21 11.97
N GLY A 156 13.69 -4.69 12.25
CA GLY A 156 14.52 -5.36 11.27
C GLY A 156 15.77 -5.99 11.87
N TRP A 157 16.70 -6.29 11.01
CA TRP A 157 17.98 -6.84 11.41
C TRP A 157 19.11 -6.37 10.47
N HIS A 158 20.30 -6.22 11.02
CA HIS A 158 21.56 -6.09 10.28
C HIS A 158 22.18 -7.45 10.05
N GLY A 159 22.78 -7.63 8.90
CA GLY A 159 23.45 -8.84 8.47
C GLY A 159 23.38 -8.99 6.96
N LYS A 160 24.10 -9.96 6.43
CA LYS A 160 24.12 -10.19 4.98
C LYS A 160 22.74 -10.62 4.47
N VAL A 161 22.23 -9.92 3.46
CA VAL A 161 21.05 -10.33 2.68
C VAL A 161 21.49 -11.24 1.51
N GLU A 162 20.55 -11.86 0.84
CA GLU A 162 20.79 -12.67 -0.34
C GLU A 162 21.35 -11.77 -1.48
N GLU A 163 22.29 -12.28 -2.28
CA GLU A 163 22.97 -11.48 -3.33
C GLU A 163 22.00 -10.98 -4.40
N ASP A 164 20.97 -11.77 -4.69
CA ASP A 164 19.89 -11.48 -5.63
C ASP A 164 18.69 -10.77 -4.99
N ALA A 165 18.79 -10.35 -3.74
CA ALA A 165 17.71 -9.60 -3.08
C ALA A 165 17.45 -8.28 -3.78
N GLY A 166 16.20 -8.08 -4.20
CA GLY A 166 15.72 -6.85 -4.79
C GLY A 166 15.31 -5.80 -3.76
N TYR A 167 15.38 -4.54 -4.13
CA TYR A 167 14.93 -3.41 -3.30
C TYR A 167 13.42 -3.22 -3.44
N PHE A 168 12.75 -3.06 -2.32
CA PHE A 168 11.32 -2.86 -2.28
C PHE A 168 10.92 -1.47 -2.78
N HIS A 169 9.86 -1.41 -3.56
CA HIS A 169 9.27 -0.19 -4.10
C HIS A 169 7.77 -0.17 -3.85
N ALA A 170 7.21 1.04 -3.66
CA ALA A 170 5.77 1.23 -3.65
C ALA A 170 5.41 2.54 -4.35
N LEU A 171 4.53 2.44 -5.34
CA LEU A 171 4.12 3.52 -6.22
C LEU A 171 2.65 3.86 -6.02
N TYR A 172 2.37 5.06 -5.52
CA TYR A 172 1.03 5.61 -5.40
C TYR A 172 0.60 6.28 -6.70
N ARG A 173 -0.63 6.01 -7.13
CA ARG A 173 -1.29 6.71 -8.23
C ARG A 173 -2.78 6.92 -7.94
N GLN A 174 -3.35 7.97 -8.51
CA GLN A 174 -4.79 8.22 -8.48
C GLN A 174 -5.25 8.90 -9.76
N GLU A 175 -6.51 8.65 -10.13
CA GLU A 175 -7.30 9.43 -11.09
C GLU A 175 -8.72 9.59 -10.56
N HIS A 176 -9.15 10.82 -10.30
CA HIS A 176 -10.45 11.16 -9.71
C HIS A 176 -11.20 12.20 -10.54
N PRO A 177 -11.97 11.76 -11.53
CA PRO A 177 -12.21 10.39 -11.99
C PRO A 177 -11.20 9.93 -13.07
N VAL A 178 -11.17 8.61 -13.29
CA VAL A 178 -10.57 8.03 -14.49
C VAL A 178 -11.28 8.57 -15.72
N GLN A 179 -10.53 9.07 -16.68
CA GLN A 179 -11.12 9.64 -17.90
C GLN A 179 -11.91 8.58 -18.67
N LYS A 180 -13.18 8.85 -18.95
CA LYS A 180 -14.07 7.90 -19.66
C LYS A 180 -13.46 7.42 -20.97
N GLY A 181 -13.42 6.11 -21.15
CA GLY A 181 -12.87 5.48 -22.37
C GLY A 181 -11.35 5.35 -22.36
N ARG A 182 -10.68 5.68 -21.25
CA ARG A 182 -9.25 5.39 -21.05
C ARG A 182 -9.08 4.35 -19.94
N SER A 183 -8.01 3.57 -20.06
CA SER A 183 -7.57 2.69 -18.98
C SER A 183 -6.82 3.49 -17.93
N TYR A 184 -7.03 3.18 -16.67
CA TYR A 184 -6.25 3.67 -15.56
C TYR A 184 -4.85 3.04 -15.55
N CYS A 185 -3.83 3.84 -15.37
CA CYS A 185 -2.47 3.35 -15.26
C CYS A 185 -2.13 3.01 -13.81
N VAL A 186 -1.96 1.72 -13.49
CA VAL A 186 -1.50 1.28 -12.17
C VAL A 186 0.00 1.52 -12.02
N ILE A 187 0.78 1.10 -13.01
CA ILE A 187 2.23 1.27 -13.06
C ILE A 187 2.70 1.27 -14.50
N ASP A 188 3.60 2.19 -14.85
CA ASP A 188 4.28 2.28 -16.15
C ASP A 188 5.57 3.07 -15.96
N GLY A 189 6.51 2.93 -16.91
CA GLY A 189 7.77 3.67 -16.90
C GLY A 189 8.82 3.14 -15.94
N ILE A 190 8.66 1.90 -15.44
CA ILE A 190 9.72 1.21 -14.70
C ILE A 190 10.53 0.36 -15.67
N HIS A 191 11.87 0.44 -15.54
CA HIS A 191 12.82 -0.23 -16.42
C HIS A 191 13.89 -0.96 -15.62
N GLY A 192 14.26 -2.16 -16.07
CA GLY A 192 15.21 -3.06 -15.44
C GLY A 192 14.54 -4.29 -14.88
N LYS A 193 15.35 -5.19 -14.31
CA LYS A 193 14.90 -6.44 -13.74
C LYS A 193 14.14 -6.24 -12.43
N GLY A 194 12.99 -6.92 -12.31
CA GLY A 194 12.17 -6.81 -11.12
C GLY A 194 11.07 -7.86 -11.00
N THR A 195 10.26 -7.68 -9.96
CA THR A 195 9.15 -8.57 -9.63
C THR A 195 7.99 -7.76 -9.08
N PHE A 196 6.85 -7.75 -9.74
CA PHE A 196 5.63 -7.16 -9.22
C PHE A 196 4.98 -8.13 -8.23
N VAL A 197 4.66 -7.66 -7.03
CA VAL A 197 4.17 -8.48 -5.92
C VAL A 197 2.81 -8.07 -5.38
N GLY A 198 2.17 -7.06 -5.95
CA GLY A 198 0.79 -6.77 -5.57
C GLY A 198 0.33 -5.34 -5.78
N VAL A 199 -0.94 -5.14 -5.50
CA VAL A 199 -1.61 -3.84 -5.61
C VAL A 199 -2.76 -3.73 -4.61
N THR A 200 -2.95 -2.53 -4.08
CA THR A 200 -4.22 -2.11 -3.46
C THR A 200 -5.00 -1.25 -4.44
N LEU A 201 -6.31 -1.39 -4.46
CA LEU A 201 -7.22 -0.54 -5.23
C LEU A 201 -8.31 0.02 -4.32
N ALA A 202 -8.44 1.34 -4.32
CA ALA A 202 -9.64 2.02 -3.87
C ALA A 202 -10.44 2.45 -5.11
N SER A 203 -11.63 1.91 -5.26
CA SER A 203 -12.53 2.19 -6.39
C SER A 203 -13.79 2.88 -5.91
N GLY A 204 -14.10 4.05 -6.47
CA GLY A 204 -15.28 4.82 -6.13
C GLY A 204 -16.25 4.97 -7.27
N MET A 205 -17.46 4.43 -7.14
CA MET A 205 -18.50 4.55 -8.16
C MET A 205 -19.07 5.96 -8.22
N ASN A 206 -18.81 6.69 -9.31
CA ASN A 206 -19.32 8.04 -9.54
C ASN A 206 -20.58 8.09 -10.40
N GLY A 207 -20.86 7.03 -11.12
CA GLY A 207 -21.94 6.96 -12.08
C GLY A 207 -23.21 6.29 -11.57
N ASN A 208 -24.04 5.92 -12.53
CA ASN A 208 -25.29 5.24 -12.30
C ASN A 208 -25.12 3.87 -11.65
N ASN A 209 -26.21 3.39 -11.08
CA ASN A 209 -26.35 2.06 -10.51
C ASN A 209 -26.22 0.97 -11.59
N THR A 210 -25.03 0.48 -11.81
CA THR A 210 -24.76 -0.61 -12.74
C THR A 210 -23.46 -1.31 -12.33
N CYS A 211 -23.20 -2.46 -12.92
CA CYS A 211 -21.94 -3.18 -12.74
C CYS A 211 -20.75 -2.26 -13.02
N TRP A 212 -19.71 -2.39 -12.20
CA TRP A 212 -18.51 -1.55 -12.26
C TRP A 212 -17.21 -2.36 -12.42
N VAL A 213 -17.32 -3.67 -12.49
CA VAL A 213 -16.19 -4.60 -12.40
C VAL A 213 -15.77 -5.27 -13.72
N GLU A 214 -16.34 -4.85 -14.84
CA GLU A 214 -16.04 -5.44 -16.16
C GLU A 214 -14.70 -4.97 -16.76
N GLY A 215 -13.98 -4.10 -16.06
CA GLY A 215 -12.69 -3.59 -16.48
C GLY A 215 -11.60 -4.64 -16.38
N GLU A 216 -10.92 -4.92 -17.49
CA GLU A 216 -9.80 -5.86 -17.53
C GLU A 216 -8.57 -5.32 -16.81
N ALA A 217 -7.84 -6.17 -16.10
CA ALA A 217 -6.50 -5.88 -15.61
C ALA A 217 -5.47 -6.49 -16.56
N LYS A 218 -4.63 -5.65 -17.16
CA LYS A 218 -3.69 -6.02 -18.22
C LYS A 218 -2.26 -5.74 -17.78
N MET A 219 -1.39 -6.77 -17.86
CA MET A 219 0.02 -6.66 -17.53
C MET A 219 0.87 -6.96 -18.78
N TYR A 220 1.75 -6.02 -19.06
CA TYR A 220 2.70 -6.08 -20.19
C TYR A 220 4.11 -6.26 -19.61
N ILE A 221 4.83 -7.23 -20.13
CA ILE A 221 6.15 -7.66 -19.67
C ILE A 221 7.15 -7.45 -20.79
N ASP A 222 8.28 -6.84 -20.49
CA ASP A 222 9.45 -6.75 -21.36
C ASP A 222 9.15 -6.25 -22.79
N GLY A 223 8.40 -5.16 -22.87
CA GLY A 223 8.05 -4.53 -24.16
C GLY A 223 6.90 -5.18 -24.93
N ASP A 224 6.10 -5.98 -24.27
CA ASP A 224 4.92 -6.61 -24.87
C ASP A 224 4.02 -5.64 -25.64
N THR A 225 3.62 -6.03 -26.85
CA THR A 225 2.60 -5.32 -27.64
C THR A 225 1.19 -5.63 -27.16
N TYR A 226 0.94 -6.87 -26.76
CA TYR A 226 -0.29 -7.34 -26.15
C TYR A 226 -0.02 -7.83 -24.73
N PRO A 227 -0.97 -7.74 -23.78
CA PRO A 227 -0.69 -8.14 -22.40
C PRO A 227 -0.41 -9.64 -22.31
N THR A 228 0.70 -10.00 -21.65
CA THR A 228 0.99 -11.40 -21.33
C THR A 228 0.03 -11.94 -20.27
N LEU A 229 -0.32 -11.12 -19.26
CA LEU A 229 -1.33 -11.47 -18.27
C LEU A 229 -2.53 -10.56 -18.47
N ASN A 230 -3.69 -11.17 -18.75
CA ASN A 230 -4.96 -10.46 -18.94
C ASN A 230 -6.06 -11.11 -18.12
N TYR A 231 -6.65 -10.32 -17.23
CA TYR A 231 -7.76 -10.75 -16.36
C TYR A 231 -9.03 -10.05 -16.85
N THR A 232 -10.09 -10.84 -17.06
CA THR A 232 -11.27 -10.45 -17.83
C THR A 232 -12.21 -9.47 -17.11
N GLY A 233 -12.05 -9.28 -15.80
CA GLY A 233 -12.79 -8.31 -15.01
C GLY A 233 -12.00 -7.84 -13.80
N THR A 234 -12.40 -6.73 -13.22
CA THR A 234 -11.82 -6.23 -11.97
C THR A 234 -12.01 -7.23 -10.85
N GLU A 235 -13.22 -7.81 -10.72
CA GLU A 235 -13.47 -8.86 -9.71
C GLU A 235 -12.66 -10.11 -9.95
N ASP A 236 -12.46 -10.50 -11.21
CA ASP A 236 -11.66 -11.68 -11.58
C ASP A 236 -10.20 -11.47 -11.19
N TYR A 237 -9.66 -10.27 -11.43
CA TYR A 237 -8.33 -9.93 -11.00
C TYR A 237 -8.19 -10.00 -9.47
N PHE A 238 -9.16 -9.51 -8.72
CA PHE A 238 -9.19 -9.61 -7.26
C PHE A 238 -9.80 -10.93 -6.76
N CYS A 239 -9.80 -11.98 -7.61
CA CYS A 239 -10.21 -13.36 -7.29
C CYS A 239 -11.61 -13.48 -6.67
N GLY A 240 -12.49 -12.53 -7.00
CA GLY A 240 -13.91 -12.62 -6.73
C GLY A 240 -14.67 -13.24 -7.90
N SER A 241 -15.97 -13.13 -7.84
CA SER A 241 -16.87 -13.52 -8.94
C SER A 241 -18.19 -12.77 -8.82
N TYR A 242 -18.91 -12.63 -9.94
CA TYR A 242 -20.25 -12.03 -9.97
C TYR A 242 -20.31 -10.68 -9.22
N ALA A 243 -19.34 -9.81 -9.51
CA ALA A 243 -19.22 -8.48 -8.91
C ALA A 243 -19.14 -8.49 -7.36
N PHE A 244 -18.53 -9.50 -6.76
CA PHE A 244 -18.41 -9.70 -5.31
C PHE A 244 -19.76 -9.77 -4.57
N GLY A 245 -20.84 -10.06 -5.29
CA GLY A 245 -22.17 -10.02 -4.74
C GLY A 245 -22.78 -11.39 -4.48
N ASN A 246 -23.76 -11.42 -3.61
CA ASN A 246 -24.76 -12.47 -3.54
C ASN A 246 -26.04 -11.94 -4.21
N ASP A 247 -25.98 -11.88 -5.53
CA ASP A 247 -26.90 -11.08 -6.35
C ASP A 247 -28.30 -11.67 -6.49
N ILE A 248 -28.42 -12.98 -6.66
CA ILE A 248 -29.67 -13.63 -7.04
C ILE A 248 -30.68 -13.62 -5.88
N ILE A 249 -30.19 -13.73 -4.64
CA ILE A 249 -31.06 -13.87 -3.46
C ILE A 249 -31.06 -12.61 -2.61
N LEU A 250 -29.87 -11.99 -2.35
CA LEU A 250 -29.73 -10.92 -1.39
C LEU A 250 -29.45 -9.55 -2.02
N ASN A 251 -29.00 -9.52 -3.27
CA ASN A 251 -28.59 -8.30 -3.99
C ASN A 251 -27.66 -7.41 -3.15
N LYS A 252 -26.62 -8.01 -2.55
CA LYS A 252 -25.68 -7.34 -1.64
C LYS A 252 -24.25 -7.74 -1.98
N TYR A 253 -23.32 -6.83 -1.74
CA TYR A 253 -21.91 -7.17 -1.69
C TYR A 253 -21.56 -7.90 -0.40
N GLN A 254 -20.56 -8.74 -0.47
CA GLN A 254 -19.97 -9.37 0.70
C GLN A 254 -18.46 -9.09 0.74
N THR A 255 -18.01 -8.46 1.82
CA THR A 255 -16.58 -8.26 2.07
C THR A 255 -15.91 -9.57 2.47
N PHE A 256 -14.63 -9.69 2.11
CA PHE A 256 -13.79 -10.81 2.50
C PHE A 256 -12.33 -10.39 2.58
N SER A 257 -11.57 -11.07 3.42
CA SER A 257 -10.11 -10.93 3.53
C SER A 257 -9.48 -12.31 3.52
N GLY A 258 -8.69 -12.58 2.49
CA GLY A 258 -7.85 -13.77 2.40
C GLY A 258 -6.38 -13.43 2.61
N LEU A 259 -5.50 -14.45 2.70
CA LEU A 259 -4.06 -14.22 2.89
C LEU A 259 -3.46 -13.32 1.80
N TYR A 260 -3.93 -13.47 0.55
CA TYR A 260 -3.32 -12.82 -0.61
C TYR A 260 -4.29 -11.94 -1.40
N VAL A 261 -5.57 -11.98 -1.13
CA VAL A 261 -6.57 -11.23 -1.88
C VAL A 261 -7.80 -10.94 -1.03
N GLY A 262 -8.47 -9.80 -1.31
CA GLY A 262 -9.73 -9.47 -0.67
C GLY A 262 -10.36 -8.19 -1.19
N MET A 263 -11.67 -8.08 -0.98
CA MET A 263 -12.41 -6.84 -0.90
C MET A 263 -12.77 -6.64 0.57
N HIS A 264 -11.90 -5.91 1.28
CA HIS A 264 -11.93 -5.90 2.74
C HIS A 264 -12.85 -4.86 3.35
N ALA A 265 -13.23 -3.84 2.57
CA ALA A 265 -14.18 -2.84 3.04
C ALA A 265 -14.99 -2.23 1.90
N ILE A 266 -16.18 -1.78 2.27
CA ILE A 266 -17.07 -0.97 1.45
C ILE A 266 -17.45 0.25 2.28
N THR A 267 -17.32 1.44 1.71
CA THR A 267 -17.67 2.70 2.35
C THR A 267 -18.62 3.50 1.45
N GLY A 268 -19.04 4.69 1.87
CA GLY A 268 -19.92 5.55 1.08
C GLY A 268 -21.40 5.41 1.40
N ASN A 269 -22.24 6.03 0.59
CA ASN A 269 -23.68 6.12 0.82
C ASN A 269 -24.43 4.87 0.33
N ASP A 270 -25.53 4.57 0.95
CA ASP A 270 -26.47 3.47 0.68
C ASP A 270 -25.86 2.16 0.17
N ARG A 271 -25.78 1.27 1.01
CA ARG A 271 -24.96 0.11 1.15
C ARG A 271 -25.77 -1.18 1.10
N SER A 272 -27.05 -1.04 1.14
CA SER A 272 -27.94 -2.19 1.30
C SER A 272 -28.13 -2.98 0.00
N LYS A 273 -27.71 -2.43 -1.14
CA LYS A 273 -27.93 -3.05 -2.45
C LYS A 273 -26.69 -2.97 -3.33
N GLN A 274 -26.51 -3.99 -4.14
CA GLN A 274 -25.54 -4.02 -5.22
C GLN A 274 -25.81 -2.91 -6.23
N TYR A 275 -24.76 -2.38 -6.84
CA TYR A 275 -24.79 -1.40 -7.93
C TYR A 275 -25.43 -0.03 -7.60
N ASN A 276 -25.50 0.34 -6.34
CA ASN A 276 -25.87 1.71 -5.98
C ASN A 276 -24.69 2.67 -6.27
N GLY A 277 -25.00 3.85 -6.77
CA GLY A 277 -24.01 4.90 -6.97
C GLY A 277 -23.36 5.37 -5.66
N GLN A 278 -22.19 6.00 -5.77
CA GLN A 278 -21.43 6.54 -4.64
C GLN A 278 -20.91 5.52 -3.62
N GLN A 279 -20.91 4.23 -3.96
CA GLN A 279 -20.24 3.21 -3.18
C GLN A 279 -18.72 3.28 -3.41
N ARG A 280 -17.97 2.96 -2.39
CA ARG A 280 -16.50 2.98 -2.35
C ARG A 280 -16.00 1.62 -1.89
N PHE A 281 -15.06 1.06 -2.61
CA PHE A 281 -14.54 -0.29 -2.41
C PHE A 281 -13.06 -0.27 -2.15
N LEU A 282 -12.60 -1.05 -1.18
CA LEU A 282 -11.19 -1.24 -0.87
C LEU A 282 -10.81 -2.69 -1.14
N LEU A 283 -9.88 -2.88 -2.08
CA LEU A 283 -9.45 -4.19 -2.56
C LEU A 283 -7.92 -4.32 -2.47
N TYR A 284 -7.44 -5.54 -2.37
CA TYR A 284 -6.01 -5.85 -2.47
C TYR A 284 -5.79 -7.20 -3.15
N ARG A 285 -4.65 -7.32 -3.84
CA ARG A 285 -4.08 -8.59 -4.29
C ARG A 285 -2.58 -8.59 -4.11
N TRP A 286 -2.09 -9.62 -3.44
CA TRP A 286 -0.66 -9.89 -3.25
C TRP A 286 -0.26 -11.06 -4.12
N HIS A 287 0.60 -10.81 -5.09
CA HIS A 287 1.22 -11.81 -5.95
C HIS A 287 2.43 -12.46 -5.25
N ILE A 288 2.22 -12.98 -4.04
CA ILE A 288 3.28 -13.68 -3.29
C ILE A 288 3.40 -15.14 -3.73
N PRO A 289 2.28 -15.89 -3.90
CA PRO A 289 2.36 -17.24 -4.44
C PRO A 289 2.51 -17.29 -5.97
N ASP A 290 2.22 -16.19 -6.65
CA ASP A 290 2.21 -16.04 -8.12
C ASP A 290 2.92 -14.76 -8.57
N PRO A 291 4.20 -14.50 -8.18
CA PRO A 291 4.90 -13.26 -8.52
C PRO A 291 5.03 -13.04 -10.02
N VAL A 292 4.94 -11.78 -10.45
CA VAL A 292 5.09 -11.44 -11.87
C VAL A 292 6.51 -10.94 -12.12
N TYR A 293 7.31 -11.75 -12.79
CA TYR A 293 8.71 -11.45 -13.08
C TYR A 293 8.86 -10.71 -14.41
N PHE A 294 9.83 -9.81 -14.47
CA PHE A 294 10.23 -9.10 -15.68
C PHE A 294 11.75 -8.82 -15.67
N ASP A 295 12.36 -8.78 -16.84
CA ASP A 295 13.81 -8.54 -16.98
C ASP A 295 14.14 -7.14 -17.50
N GLU A 296 13.25 -6.50 -18.27
CA GLU A 296 13.50 -5.21 -18.89
C GLU A 296 12.49 -4.12 -18.49
N SER A 297 11.21 -4.46 -18.40
CA SER A 297 10.15 -3.49 -18.08
C SER A 297 8.85 -4.17 -17.63
N PHE A 298 8.06 -3.43 -16.89
CA PHE A 298 6.71 -3.86 -16.49
C PHE A 298 5.73 -2.69 -16.56
N ARG A 299 4.55 -2.98 -17.10
CA ARG A 299 3.42 -2.06 -17.14
C ARG A 299 2.14 -2.77 -16.78
N MET A 300 1.32 -2.14 -15.93
CA MET A 300 -0.04 -2.62 -15.62
C MET A 300 -1.04 -1.50 -15.78
N ILE A 301 -2.14 -1.80 -16.46
CA ILE A 301 -3.31 -0.92 -16.60
C ILE A 301 -4.57 -1.66 -16.15
N MET A 302 -5.59 -0.91 -15.75
CA MET A 302 -6.94 -1.41 -15.48
C MET A 302 -7.96 -0.59 -16.27
N ASP A 303 -8.83 -1.26 -17.00
CA ASP A 303 -9.92 -0.59 -17.68
C ASP A 303 -11.00 -0.17 -16.67
N ASN A 304 -11.65 0.96 -16.92
CA ASN A 304 -12.78 1.40 -16.12
C ASN A 304 -14.06 1.16 -16.91
N LEU A 305 -14.58 -0.06 -16.78
CA LEU A 305 -15.73 -0.56 -17.56
C LEU A 305 -16.81 -1.15 -16.65
N GLY A 306 -18.03 -1.11 -17.14
CA GLY A 306 -19.19 -1.81 -16.61
C GLY A 306 -20.03 -2.38 -17.74
N TRP A 307 -21.13 -3.06 -17.45
CA TRP A 307 -22.00 -3.69 -18.48
C TRP A 307 -22.45 -2.74 -19.57
N THR A 308 -22.59 -1.45 -19.25
CA THR A 308 -23.02 -0.43 -20.22
C THR A 308 -21.86 0.26 -20.94
N GLY A 309 -20.62 -0.22 -20.77
CA GLY A 309 -19.42 0.31 -21.38
C GLY A 309 -18.58 1.17 -20.45
N ALA A 310 -17.85 2.14 -21.02
CA ALA A 310 -16.88 2.94 -20.30
C ALA A 310 -17.51 3.79 -19.18
N ARG A 311 -16.87 3.76 -18.02
CA ARG A 311 -17.22 4.48 -16.79
C ARG A 311 -16.27 5.66 -16.54
N TYR A 312 -16.49 6.38 -15.46
CA TYR A 312 -15.66 7.49 -14.98
C TYR A 312 -15.57 7.45 -13.45
N ASP A 313 -15.26 6.28 -12.92
CA ASP A 313 -15.11 6.04 -11.49
C ASP A 313 -13.76 6.54 -10.99
N ASP A 314 -13.65 6.78 -9.70
CA ASP A 314 -12.40 7.19 -9.07
C ASP A 314 -11.56 5.95 -8.76
N TYR A 315 -10.29 5.97 -9.19
CA TYR A 315 -9.34 4.91 -8.86
C TYR A 315 -8.12 5.48 -8.13
N THR A 316 -7.74 4.81 -7.05
CA THR A 316 -6.47 5.04 -6.34
C THR A 316 -5.79 3.70 -6.10
N THR A 317 -4.51 3.62 -6.41
CA THR A 317 -3.73 2.39 -6.22
C THR A 317 -2.40 2.66 -5.53
N VAL A 318 -1.90 1.64 -4.84
CA VAL A 318 -0.48 1.49 -4.52
C VAL A 318 -0.02 0.18 -5.14
N ALA A 319 0.96 0.26 -6.03
CA ALA A 319 1.62 -0.90 -6.64
C ALA A 319 2.88 -1.25 -5.86
N TYR A 320 3.06 -2.53 -5.52
CA TYR A 320 4.19 -3.03 -4.73
C TYR A 320 5.03 -3.94 -5.60
N TYR A 321 6.36 -3.70 -5.61
CA TYR A 321 7.28 -4.44 -6.45
C TYR A 321 8.71 -4.39 -5.91
N TYR A 322 9.55 -5.28 -6.41
CA TYR A 322 10.99 -5.28 -6.16
C TYR A 322 11.75 -5.01 -7.44
N MET A 323 12.86 -4.26 -7.36
CA MET A 323 13.79 -4.01 -8.46
C MET A 323 15.19 -4.45 -8.04
N GLU A 324 15.99 -4.90 -9.02
CA GLU A 324 17.39 -5.27 -8.79
C GLU A 324 18.22 -4.13 -8.17
N LYS A 325 17.84 -2.88 -8.45
CA LYS A 325 18.48 -1.65 -7.95
C LYS A 325 17.42 -0.68 -7.44
N PRO A 326 17.78 0.23 -6.51
CA PRO A 326 16.92 1.36 -6.21
C PRO A 326 16.63 2.14 -7.49
N THR A 327 15.39 2.42 -7.77
CA THR A 327 14.95 3.21 -8.93
C THR A 327 14.04 4.35 -8.51
N ARG A 328 14.15 5.48 -9.23
CA ARG A 328 13.23 6.60 -9.04
C ARG A 328 11.83 6.18 -9.48
N LEU A 329 10.84 6.57 -8.70
CA LEU A 329 9.43 6.37 -9.07
C LEU A 329 9.08 7.18 -10.34
N PRO A 330 8.28 6.60 -11.25
CA PRO A 330 8.02 7.20 -12.57
C PRO A 330 7.07 8.41 -12.54
N ASN A 331 6.42 8.68 -11.42
CA ASN A 331 5.53 9.83 -11.26
C ASN A 331 5.74 10.53 -9.91
N GLU A 332 5.37 11.79 -9.86
CA GLU A 332 5.32 12.56 -8.61
C GLU A 332 3.98 12.35 -7.91
N LEU A 333 3.94 12.56 -6.61
CA LEU A 333 2.69 12.58 -5.87
C LEU A 333 1.83 13.77 -6.30
N PRO A 334 0.50 13.60 -6.32
CA PRO A 334 -0.42 14.71 -6.46
C PRO A 334 -0.21 15.77 -5.36
N THR A 335 -0.68 16.99 -5.63
CA THR A 335 -0.75 18.03 -4.60
C THR A 335 -1.74 17.64 -3.50
N ASP A 336 -1.60 18.25 -2.31
CA ASP A 336 -2.47 17.94 -1.16
C ASP A 336 -3.96 18.12 -1.50
N HIS A 337 -4.27 19.14 -2.30
CA HIS A 337 -5.63 19.39 -2.75
C HIS A 337 -6.19 18.30 -3.69
N GLU A 338 -5.33 17.71 -4.51
CA GLU A 338 -5.71 16.64 -5.43
C GLU A 338 -5.83 15.29 -4.73
N MET A 339 -5.10 15.08 -3.62
CA MET A 339 -5.12 13.83 -2.85
C MET A 339 -6.38 13.68 -1.98
N ILE A 340 -7.26 14.67 -1.91
CA ILE A 340 -8.51 14.56 -1.16
C ILE A 340 -9.37 13.47 -1.78
N MET A 341 -9.59 12.41 -1.04
CA MET A 341 -10.48 11.32 -1.42
C MET A 341 -11.94 11.76 -1.31
N ARG A 342 -12.75 11.47 -2.32
CA ARG A 342 -14.17 11.88 -2.39
C ARG A 342 -15.09 10.73 -2.02
#